data_5e24a397780d901c47eb52488b142db9
#
_entry.id   5e24a397780d901c47eb52488b142db9
#
_cell.length_a   1.000
_cell.length_b   1.000
_cell.length_c   1.000
_cell.angle_alpha   90.00
_cell.angle_beta   90.00
_cell.angle_gamma   90.00
#
_symmetry.space_group_name_H-M   'P 1'
#
loop_
_entity.id
_entity.type
_entity.pdbx_description
1 polymer ?
#
loop_
_entity_poly.entity_id
_entity_poly.type
_entity_poly.pdbx_seq_one_letter_code
_entity_poly.pdbx_strand_id
1 'polypeptide(L)'
;MRPYITLSFLLVVGCSDDGGVSEDSRPPLADQGISDTSTSFDRGPDAPSPDATTADAGDASVADADAATTDILAPDAAPQNKPPWPEWAFHHWVWEDESTQKSATDLVNDYLSHNIPVGAIIIDSPWETGYNTFEWDKTLFPDPKQMITDLHKKNVKVMLWIVSGINTDVQPLYNDAKSKNYFMKLNPFGGPAEIDWWKGTGSLLDYFNPKAVAWWHALVDLALAYDIDGWKCDGLDFSAWLAPFSPGKGFVVSRLEYSDAYYRDFFDYTRKKLGNDRIITARPVDTYGKDVGLLGPQAVKEASFAPVDINWAGWVGDQDATFEGLRMALLNMYYSAQLGYVAFGSDIGGYRDEGKYPLGRTKELFIRWTQLGALNPVMENGGGGEHRPWKFDTQTTDIYRTFVKLHHALIPYLMDEGAKAFKAKKSLMTFLDKTDYRYMLGPDVFVAPMIKSGTARTVTFPAGNDWIYLFDKTKVHAGGSTASLTVPLDEYPVFLRKGSALATTLAVP
;
A
#
# COMPACT_ATOMS: atom_id res chain seq x y z
N MET A 1 28.07 18.77 24.56
CA MET A 1 26.62 18.95 24.28
C MET A 1 26.52 19.97 23.15
N ARG A 2 26.29 19.53 21.93
CA ARG A 2 25.98 20.41 20.79
C ARG A 2 24.53 20.10 20.38
N PRO A 3 23.69 21.12 20.17
CA PRO A 3 22.32 20.88 19.70
C PRO A 3 22.36 20.52 18.23
N TYR A 4 21.80 19.38 17.88
CA TYR A 4 21.45 19.04 16.50
C TYR A 4 20.25 19.91 16.11
N ILE A 5 20.46 20.83 15.19
CA ILE A 5 19.37 21.56 14.52
C ILE A 5 18.79 20.59 13.50
N THR A 6 17.67 19.98 13.85
CA THR A 6 16.84 19.21 12.92
C THR A 6 16.07 20.23 12.11
N LEU A 7 16.39 20.33 10.81
CA LEU A 7 15.63 21.13 9.87
C LEU A 7 14.29 20.39 9.61
N SER A 8 13.27 20.76 10.38
CA SER A 8 11.91 20.26 10.16
C SER A 8 11.32 20.94 8.94
N PHE A 9 11.25 20.24 7.81
CA PHE A 9 10.40 20.64 6.71
C PHE A 9 8.96 20.44 7.13
N LEU A 10 8.26 21.54 7.36
CA LEU A 10 6.82 21.57 7.58
C LEU A 10 6.13 21.22 6.26
N LEU A 11 5.79 19.94 6.05
CA LEU A 11 4.81 19.54 5.06
C LEU A 11 3.44 19.87 5.64
N VAL A 12 2.93 21.06 5.36
CA VAL A 12 1.53 21.39 5.64
C VAL A 12 0.67 20.59 4.67
N VAL A 13 0.14 19.48 5.13
CA VAL A 13 -0.93 18.76 4.44
C VAL A 13 -2.22 19.54 4.73
N GLY A 14 -2.64 20.37 3.78
CA GLY A 14 -3.95 20.98 3.83
C GLY A 14 -4.99 19.97 3.39
N CYS A 15 -5.70 19.37 4.32
CA CYS A 15 -7.06 18.90 4.07
C CYS A 15 -7.94 20.14 4.11
N SER A 16 -8.42 20.60 2.96
CA SER A 16 -9.38 21.70 2.88
C SER A 16 -10.78 21.15 3.03
N ASP A 17 -11.35 21.28 4.22
CA ASP A 17 -12.81 21.36 4.36
C ASP A 17 -13.22 22.81 4.08
N ASP A 18 -13.92 23.02 2.97
CA ASP A 18 -14.52 24.30 2.61
C ASP A 18 -15.84 24.54 3.35
N GLY A 19 -15.75 25.30 4.44
CA GLY A 19 -16.86 26.06 4.98
C GLY A 19 -16.55 27.55 4.79
N GLY A 20 -17.18 28.21 3.81
CA GLY A 20 -16.92 29.57 3.44
C GLY A 20 -17.20 30.61 4.55
N VAL A 21 -16.45 31.73 4.54
CA VAL A 21 -16.91 33.13 4.66
C VAL A 21 -15.73 34.10 4.51
N SER A 22 -15.93 35.08 3.58
CA SER A 22 -15.51 36.50 3.49
C SER A 22 -14.05 36.95 3.61
N GLU A 23 -13.70 37.74 2.59
CA GLU A 23 -12.58 38.72 2.45
C GLU A 23 -12.36 39.61 3.66
N ASP A 24 -11.12 39.89 4.05
CA ASP A 24 -10.51 41.23 3.96
C ASP A 24 -9.04 41.28 4.45
N SER A 25 -8.25 42.10 3.73
CA SER A 25 -7.06 42.89 4.09
C SER A 25 -5.78 42.24 4.63
N ARG A 26 -4.71 42.27 3.83
CA ARG A 26 -3.29 42.22 4.24
C ARG A 26 -2.51 43.47 3.81
N PRO A 27 -1.57 43.98 4.66
CA PRO A 27 -0.51 44.88 4.22
C PRO A 27 0.79 44.13 3.86
N PRO A 28 1.69 44.74 3.05
CA PRO A 28 2.90 44.06 2.51
C PRO A 28 4.08 44.09 3.49
N LEU A 29 4.90 43.03 3.46
CA LEU A 29 6.15 42.93 4.21
C LEU A 29 7.36 43.28 3.33
N ALA A 30 8.24 44.11 3.89
CA ALA A 30 9.43 44.66 3.30
C ALA A 30 10.62 43.69 3.27
N ASP A 31 11.40 43.85 2.24
CA ASP A 31 12.71 43.27 1.90
C ASP A 31 13.80 43.66 2.92
N GLN A 32 14.58 42.70 3.45
CA GLN A 32 15.88 42.96 4.08
C GLN A 32 16.88 41.87 3.68
N GLY A 33 17.90 42.29 2.96
CA GLY A 33 19.05 41.51 2.57
C GLY A 33 19.99 41.17 3.71
N ILE A 34 20.67 40.03 3.62
CA ILE A 34 21.79 39.67 4.47
C ILE A 34 22.96 39.16 3.60
N SER A 35 24.11 39.74 3.87
CA SER A 35 25.40 39.57 3.23
C SER A 35 26.13 38.28 3.63
N ASP A 36 26.91 37.75 2.67
CA ASP A 36 27.91 36.69 2.82
C ASP A 36 29.06 37.02 3.77
N THR A 37 29.50 36.06 4.58
CA THR A 37 30.91 35.94 4.97
C THR A 37 31.32 34.47 5.12
N SER A 38 32.25 34.06 4.29
CA SER A 38 33.00 32.82 4.31
C SER A 38 34.09 32.80 5.40
N THR A 39 34.24 31.69 6.11
CA THR A 39 35.56 31.32 6.69
C THR A 39 35.73 29.80 6.73
N SER A 40 36.83 29.38 6.12
CA SER A 40 37.43 28.05 6.10
C SER A 40 38.07 27.70 7.45
N PHE A 41 37.99 26.43 7.89
CA PHE A 41 38.95 25.86 8.82
C PHE A 41 39.30 24.40 8.52
N ASP A 42 40.54 24.13 8.74
CA ASP A 42 41.50 23.15 8.33
C ASP A 42 41.39 21.77 9.01
N ARG A 43 42.04 20.77 8.41
CA ARG A 43 42.17 19.38 8.86
C ARG A 43 43.32 19.18 9.86
N GLY A 44 43.22 18.12 10.65
CA GLY A 44 44.34 17.46 11.29
C GLY A 44 43.92 16.33 12.25
N PRO A 45 44.83 15.39 12.60
CA PRO A 45 44.83 14.03 12.07
C PRO A 45 44.62 12.90 13.12
N ASP A 46 44.58 11.67 12.61
CA ASP A 46 44.60 10.29 13.09
C ASP A 46 45.15 10.00 14.51
N ALA A 47 44.56 8.96 15.15
CA ALA A 47 45.27 8.00 16.00
C ALA A 47 44.41 6.74 16.31
N PRO A 48 45.00 5.60 16.77
CA PRO A 48 44.84 4.31 16.16
C PRO A 48 44.05 3.27 16.97
N SER A 49 43.78 2.15 16.31
CA SER A 49 43.19 0.89 16.79
C SER A 49 44.15 0.11 17.72
N PRO A 50 43.70 -0.65 18.71
CA PRO A 50 44.47 -1.75 19.24
C PRO A 50 43.92 -3.13 18.89
N ASP A 51 44.86 -3.99 18.71
CA ASP A 51 44.96 -5.32 18.20
C ASP A 51 44.35 -6.42 19.09
N ALA A 52 44.17 -7.57 18.46
CA ALA A 52 43.65 -8.82 18.97
C ALA A 52 44.60 -9.57 19.91
N THR A 53 44.02 -10.39 20.80
CA THR A 53 44.71 -11.56 21.34
C THR A 53 43.81 -12.78 21.44
N THR A 54 44.32 -13.86 20.89
CA THR A 54 43.87 -15.24 20.90
C THR A 54 44.17 -15.95 22.23
N ALA A 55 43.31 -16.93 22.59
CA ALA A 55 43.70 -18.13 23.40
C ALA A 55 42.59 -19.18 23.25
N ASP A 56 42.92 -20.21 22.98
CA ASP A 56 43.21 -21.60 22.74
C ASP A 56 42.64 -22.54 23.82
N ALA A 57 42.08 -23.68 23.27
CA ALA A 57 42.01 -25.04 23.73
C ALA A 57 41.22 -25.49 24.97
N GLY A 58 40.41 -26.56 24.73
CA GLY A 58 39.91 -27.45 25.77
C GLY A 58 39.06 -28.57 25.19
N ASP A 59 39.71 -29.63 24.80
CA ASP A 59 39.22 -30.93 24.38
C ASP A 59 38.59 -31.71 25.54
N ALA A 60 37.43 -32.39 25.33
CA ALA A 60 37.00 -33.53 26.13
C ALA A 60 35.99 -34.38 25.34
N SER A 61 36.47 -35.51 24.90
CA SER A 61 35.68 -36.68 24.40
C SER A 61 34.97 -37.37 25.59
N VAL A 62 33.77 -37.91 25.40
CA VAL A 62 33.31 -39.24 25.89
C VAL A 62 32.02 -39.74 25.22
N ALA A 63 32.14 -40.90 24.62
CA ALA A 63 31.27 -42.10 24.61
C ALA A 63 29.91 -42.14 23.94
N ASP A 64 29.83 -43.13 23.05
CA ASP A 64 28.71 -43.81 22.41
C ASP A 64 27.57 -44.21 23.34
N ALA A 65 26.33 -44.05 22.85
CA ALA A 65 25.22 -44.93 23.18
C ALA A 65 24.28 -45.08 21.97
N ASP A 66 24.21 -46.30 21.45
CA ASP A 66 23.23 -46.80 20.49
C ASP A 66 21.80 -46.41 20.84
N ALA A 67 21.07 -45.86 19.90
CA ALA A 67 19.59 -45.86 19.91
C ALA A 67 19.02 -45.77 18.49
N ALA A 68 18.40 -46.85 18.10
CA ALA A 68 17.31 -47.02 17.15
C ALA A 68 17.02 -45.93 16.13
N THR A 69 17.33 -46.23 14.86
CA THR A 69 16.82 -45.55 13.68
C THR A 69 15.29 -45.68 13.59
N THR A 70 14.59 -44.63 13.90
CA THR A 70 13.25 -44.39 13.38
C THR A 70 13.41 -43.52 12.14
N ASP A 71 13.01 -44.07 10.99
CA ASP A 71 12.83 -43.30 9.74
C ASP A 71 11.84 -42.14 9.99
N ILE A 72 12.39 -40.97 10.26
CA ILE A 72 11.65 -39.71 10.17
C ILE A 72 11.69 -39.34 8.69
N LEU A 73 10.60 -39.60 7.97
CA LEU A 73 10.34 -38.99 6.66
C LEU A 73 10.62 -37.51 6.76
N ALA A 74 11.64 -37.06 6.05
CA ALA A 74 11.92 -35.63 5.89
C ALA A 74 10.65 -34.98 5.37
N PRO A 75 10.20 -33.84 5.98
CA PRO A 75 9.07 -33.11 5.42
C PRO A 75 9.41 -32.71 4.00
N ASP A 76 8.50 -33.01 3.06
CA ASP A 76 8.58 -32.60 1.66
C ASP A 76 9.08 -31.15 1.60
N ALA A 77 10.24 -30.95 1.02
CA ALA A 77 10.79 -29.62 0.81
C ALA A 77 9.79 -28.84 -0.05
N ALA A 78 9.10 -27.88 0.55
CA ALA A 78 8.21 -26.97 -0.16
C ALA A 78 8.98 -26.38 -1.37
N PRO A 79 8.33 -26.21 -2.53
CA PRO A 79 9.00 -25.73 -3.73
C PRO A 79 9.77 -24.44 -3.43
N GLN A 80 11.05 -24.39 -3.77
CA GLN A 80 12.02 -23.35 -3.36
C GLN A 80 11.71 -21.92 -3.86
N ASN A 81 10.58 -21.71 -4.56
CA ASN A 81 10.17 -20.42 -5.14
C ASN A 81 8.71 -20.02 -4.81
N LYS A 82 8.13 -20.53 -3.74
CA LYS A 82 6.78 -20.07 -3.36
C LYS A 82 6.88 -18.69 -2.69
N PRO A 83 6.09 -17.66 -3.12
CA PRO A 83 6.05 -16.39 -2.44
C PRO A 83 5.50 -16.54 -1.02
N PRO A 84 5.85 -15.63 -0.08
CA PRO A 84 5.36 -15.69 1.29
C PRO A 84 3.90 -15.24 1.44
N TRP A 85 3.28 -14.72 0.37
CA TRP A 85 1.89 -14.29 0.34
C TRP A 85 0.98 -15.31 -0.33
N PRO A 86 -0.31 -15.31 0.00
CA PRO A 86 -1.31 -16.15 -0.68
C PRO A 86 -1.64 -15.60 -2.07
N GLU A 87 -2.10 -16.48 -2.97
CA GLU A 87 -2.47 -16.10 -4.34
C GLU A 87 -3.55 -15.03 -4.40
N TRP A 88 -4.52 -15.06 -3.47
CA TRP A 88 -5.62 -14.11 -3.43
C TRP A 88 -5.17 -12.65 -3.23
N ALA A 89 -3.95 -12.42 -2.73
CA ALA A 89 -3.36 -11.09 -2.62
C ALA A 89 -3.26 -10.37 -3.97
N PHE A 90 -3.22 -11.13 -5.07
CA PHE A 90 -3.17 -10.62 -6.45
C PHE A 90 -4.48 -10.84 -7.22
N HIS A 91 -5.58 -11.20 -6.54
CA HIS A 91 -6.89 -11.20 -7.14
C HIS A 91 -7.46 -9.78 -7.24
N HIS A 92 -8.57 -9.63 -7.97
CA HIS A 92 -9.30 -8.37 -8.03
C HIS A 92 -10.03 -8.11 -6.70
N TRP A 93 -9.80 -6.93 -6.08
CA TRP A 93 -10.43 -6.48 -4.85
C TRP A 93 -11.44 -5.39 -5.11
N VAL A 94 -12.49 -5.34 -4.29
CA VAL A 94 -13.54 -4.31 -4.36
C VAL A 94 -13.84 -3.74 -2.99
N TRP A 95 -14.28 -2.47 -2.93
CA TRP A 95 -14.70 -1.83 -1.69
C TRP A 95 -15.55 -0.59 -1.97
N GLU A 96 -16.26 -0.12 -0.95
CA GLU A 96 -16.98 1.14 -0.90
C GLU A 96 -16.45 1.95 0.28
N ASP A 97 -16.41 3.28 0.17
CA ASP A 97 -15.87 4.17 1.18
C ASP A 97 -16.64 4.05 2.50
N GLU A 98 -17.96 4.06 2.46
CA GLU A 98 -18.80 3.80 3.62
C GLU A 98 -19.78 2.68 3.30
N SER A 99 -19.63 1.55 3.97
CA SER A 99 -20.46 0.37 3.69
C SER A 99 -21.29 -0.08 4.88
N THR A 100 -22.32 -0.85 4.56
CA THR A 100 -23.11 -1.63 5.52
C THR A 100 -22.98 -3.11 5.16
N GLN A 101 -23.39 -4.01 6.05
CA GLN A 101 -23.46 -5.44 5.72
C GLN A 101 -24.21 -5.70 4.42
N LYS A 102 -25.32 -4.96 4.20
CA LYS A 102 -26.12 -5.11 2.99
C LYS A 102 -25.38 -4.60 1.76
N SER A 103 -24.86 -3.38 1.77
CA SER A 103 -24.20 -2.80 0.58
C SER A 103 -22.93 -3.56 0.22
N ALA A 104 -22.11 -3.97 1.19
CA ALA A 104 -20.93 -4.80 0.97
C ALA A 104 -21.27 -6.16 0.33
N THR A 105 -22.34 -6.81 0.82
CA THR A 105 -22.80 -8.09 0.27
C THR A 105 -23.37 -7.91 -1.15
N ASP A 106 -24.15 -6.86 -1.37
CA ASP A 106 -24.73 -6.54 -2.69
C ASP A 106 -23.63 -6.21 -3.69
N LEU A 107 -22.64 -5.41 -3.31
CA LEU A 107 -21.49 -5.07 -4.18
C LEU A 107 -20.82 -6.33 -4.75
N VAL A 108 -20.46 -7.28 -3.89
CA VAL A 108 -19.84 -8.54 -4.31
C VAL A 108 -20.79 -9.33 -5.22
N ASN A 109 -22.07 -9.45 -4.84
CA ASN A 109 -23.07 -10.18 -5.64
C ASN A 109 -23.26 -9.55 -7.01
N ASP A 110 -23.28 -8.23 -7.12
CA ASP A 110 -23.45 -7.50 -8.36
C ASP A 110 -22.25 -7.74 -9.29
N TYR A 111 -21.01 -7.64 -8.80
CA TYR A 111 -19.83 -8.00 -9.59
C TYR A 111 -19.93 -9.44 -10.14
N LEU A 112 -20.23 -10.40 -9.27
CA LEU A 112 -20.36 -11.80 -9.66
C LEU A 112 -21.49 -12.01 -10.68
N SER A 113 -22.64 -11.32 -10.52
CA SER A 113 -23.76 -11.37 -11.47
C SER A 113 -23.42 -10.86 -12.86
N HIS A 114 -22.48 -9.90 -12.94
CA HIS A 114 -21.92 -9.38 -14.20
C HIS A 114 -20.77 -10.24 -14.73
N ASN A 115 -20.53 -11.42 -14.14
CA ASN A 115 -19.43 -12.32 -14.52
C ASN A 115 -18.03 -11.64 -14.39
N ILE A 116 -17.89 -10.82 -13.36
CA ILE A 116 -16.64 -10.15 -12.98
C ILE A 116 -16.15 -10.83 -11.70
N PRO A 117 -14.99 -11.52 -11.71
CA PRO A 117 -14.44 -12.18 -10.54
C PRO A 117 -14.09 -11.19 -9.43
N VAL A 118 -14.35 -11.58 -8.18
CA VAL A 118 -13.96 -10.85 -6.97
C VAL A 118 -13.17 -11.81 -6.08
N GLY A 119 -11.96 -11.42 -5.68
CA GLY A 119 -11.14 -12.22 -4.78
C GLY A 119 -11.14 -11.73 -3.35
N ALA A 120 -11.34 -10.42 -3.12
CA ALA A 120 -11.48 -9.88 -1.79
C ALA A 120 -12.40 -8.65 -1.76
N ILE A 121 -12.99 -8.40 -0.60
CA ILE A 121 -13.64 -7.15 -0.25
C ILE A 121 -12.94 -6.51 0.93
N ILE A 122 -12.77 -5.18 0.87
CA ILE A 122 -12.35 -4.37 2.02
C ILE A 122 -13.61 -3.75 2.62
N ILE A 123 -13.84 -3.98 3.90
CA ILE A 123 -14.83 -3.23 4.68
C ILE A 123 -14.09 -2.03 5.23
N ASP A 124 -14.32 -0.88 4.60
CA ASP A 124 -13.67 0.39 4.95
C ASP A 124 -14.33 1.03 6.17
N SER A 125 -13.80 2.13 6.65
CA SER A 125 -14.34 2.90 7.77
C SER A 125 -15.70 3.55 7.42
N PRO A 126 -16.67 3.61 8.39
CA PRO A 126 -16.66 3.00 9.71
C PRO A 126 -17.32 1.61 9.71
N TRP A 127 -16.68 0.62 10.26
CA TRP A 127 -17.29 -0.69 10.55
C TRP A 127 -17.49 -0.92 12.06
N GLU A 128 -16.83 -0.11 12.87
CA GLU A 128 -16.73 -0.20 14.33
C GLU A 128 -17.72 0.74 15.02
N THR A 129 -18.01 0.45 16.29
CA THR A 129 -18.79 1.34 17.16
C THR A 129 -18.11 2.68 17.46
N GLY A 130 -16.81 2.77 17.24
CA GLY A 130 -15.95 3.96 17.36
C GLY A 130 -14.51 3.62 16.98
N TYR A 131 -13.71 4.56 16.53
CA TYR A 131 -12.33 4.36 16.06
C TYR A 131 -11.39 3.97 17.21
N ASN A 132 -10.97 2.98 17.22
CA ASN A 132 -10.59 1.56 17.13
C ASN A 132 -11.10 0.82 18.35
N THR A 133 -12.39 0.61 18.44
CA THR A 133 -13.00 -0.26 19.46
C THR A 133 -12.85 -1.74 19.11
N PHE A 134 -12.65 -2.08 17.83
CA PHE A 134 -12.68 -3.43 17.27
C PHE A 134 -14.00 -4.16 17.46
N GLU A 135 -15.05 -3.44 17.84
CA GLU A 135 -16.40 -3.94 18.01
C GLU A 135 -17.25 -3.55 16.82
N TRP A 136 -17.80 -4.54 16.10
CA TRP A 136 -18.69 -4.28 14.98
C TRP A 136 -19.90 -3.45 15.38
N ASP A 137 -20.18 -2.38 14.66
CA ASP A 137 -21.43 -1.65 14.76
C ASP A 137 -22.59 -2.51 14.22
N LYS A 138 -23.40 -3.04 15.15
CA LYS A 138 -24.51 -3.92 14.82
C LYS A 138 -25.66 -3.23 14.12
N THR A 139 -25.68 -1.89 14.08
CA THR A 139 -26.65 -1.13 13.29
C THR A 139 -26.30 -1.14 11.81
N LEU A 140 -25.01 -1.13 11.50
CA LEU A 140 -24.48 -1.21 10.13
C LEU A 140 -24.24 -2.65 9.69
N PHE A 141 -23.75 -3.50 10.60
CA PHE A 141 -23.41 -4.90 10.37
C PHE A 141 -24.11 -5.79 11.40
N PRO A 142 -25.41 -6.12 11.21
CA PRO A 142 -26.19 -6.89 12.18
C PRO A 142 -25.62 -8.28 12.48
N ASP A 143 -25.08 -8.96 11.46
CA ASP A 143 -24.48 -10.30 11.60
C ASP A 143 -23.20 -10.41 10.74
N PRO A 144 -22.08 -9.78 11.17
CA PRO A 144 -20.84 -9.82 10.39
C PRO A 144 -20.24 -11.22 10.31
N LYS A 145 -20.51 -12.11 11.28
CA LYS A 145 -20.04 -13.50 11.22
C LYS A 145 -20.68 -14.27 10.07
N GLN A 146 -22.00 -14.13 9.90
CA GLN A 146 -22.70 -14.74 8.78
C GLN A 146 -22.26 -14.12 7.44
N MET A 147 -22.12 -12.78 7.39
CA MET A 147 -21.63 -12.09 6.20
C MET A 147 -20.27 -12.64 5.74
N ILE A 148 -19.28 -12.69 6.62
CA ILE A 148 -17.93 -13.20 6.33
C ILE A 148 -18.00 -14.67 5.90
N THR A 149 -18.78 -15.50 6.61
CA THR A 149 -18.98 -16.91 6.26
C THR A 149 -19.55 -17.06 4.84
N ASP A 150 -20.51 -16.23 4.43
CA ASP A 150 -21.14 -16.31 3.12
C ASP A 150 -20.24 -15.77 2.01
N LEU A 151 -19.39 -14.78 2.30
CA LEU A 151 -18.36 -14.30 1.39
C LEU A 151 -17.27 -15.37 1.19
N HIS A 152 -16.81 -16.02 2.23
CA HIS A 152 -15.86 -17.14 2.15
C HIS A 152 -16.39 -18.32 1.33
N LYS A 153 -17.69 -18.66 1.42
CA LYS A 153 -18.33 -19.68 0.55
C LYS A 153 -18.26 -19.33 -0.97
N LYS A 154 -18.11 -18.05 -1.28
CA LYS A 154 -17.93 -17.54 -2.65
C LYS A 154 -16.44 -17.40 -3.01
N ASN A 155 -15.51 -17.84 -2.15
CA ASN A 155 -14.07 -17.62 -2.24
C ASN A 155 -13.67 -16.14 -2.25
N VAL A 156 -14.45 -15.27 -1.61
CA VAL A 156 -14.15 -13.85 -1.42
C VAL A 156 -13.59 -13.64 -0.03
N LYS A 157 -12.38 -13.11 0.04
CA LYS A 157 -11.66 -12.76 1.26
C LYS A 157 -12.17 -11.45 1.84
N VAL A 158 -12.05 -11.27 3.16
CA VAL A 158 -12.56 -10.07 3.85
C VAL A 158 -11.43 -9.39 4.61
N MET A 159 -11.13 -8.15 4.26
CA MET A 159 -10.20 -7.30 5.01
C MET A 159 -10.95 -6.16 5.68
N LEU A 160 -10.46 -5.71 6.83
CA LEU A 160 -11.00 -4.57 7.57
C LEU A 160 -10.03 -3.39 7.53
N TRP A 161 -10.56 -2.18 7.39
CA TRP A 161 -9.79 -0.95 7.52
C TRP A 161 -9.45 -0.66 8.98
N ILE A 162 -8.27 -0.11 9.25
CA ILE A 162 -7.79 0.20 10.59
C ILE A 162 -6.73 1.31 10.58
N VAL A 163 -6.58 2.02 11.70
CA VAL A 163 -5.48 2.94 12.01
C VAL A 163 -4.84 2.64 13.37
N SER A 164 -3.78 3.36 13.73
CA SER A 164 -2.95 3.06 14.91
C SER A 164 -3.34 3.78 16.20
N GLY A 165 -4.45 4.50 16.24
CA GLY A 165 -4.83 5.34 17.38
C GLY A 165 -6.26 5.16 17.85
N ILE A 166 -6.61 5.78 18.97
CA ILE A 166 -7.97 5.79 19.55
C ILE A 166 -8.41 7.24 19.68
N ASN A 167 -9.64 7.54 19.26
CA ASN A 167 -10.24 8.85 19.42
C ASN A 167 -10.58 9.17 20.89
N THR A 168 -10.47 10.45 21.25
CA THR A 168 -10.73 10.94 22.62
C THR A 168 -12.18 10.78 23.05
N ASP A 169 -13.13 10.70 22.12
CA ASP A 169 -14.56 10.48 22.35
C ASP A 169 -14.94 9.01 22.52
N VAL A 170 -14.05 8.06 22.20
CA VAL A 170 -14.26 6.63 22.41
C VAL A 170 -14.06 6.28 23.89
N GLN A 171 -15.12 6.53 24.68
CA GLN A 171 -15.09 6.30 26.13
C GLN A 171 -15.84 5.03 26.52
N PRO A 172 -15.39 4.32 27.57
CA PRO A 172 -14.28 4.63 28.50
C PRO A 172 -12.89 4.20 28.00
N LEU A 173 -12.77 3.66 26.79
CA LEU A 173 -11.56 3.00 26.26
C LEU A 173 -10.35 3.96 26.23
N TYR A 174 -10.56 5.19 25.74
CA TYR A 174 -9.50 6.20 25.70
C TYR A 174 -8.95 6.53 27.09
N ASN A 175 -9.83 6.74 28.09
CA ASN A 175 -9.41 7.04 29.46
C ASN A 175 -8.71 5.86 30.12
N ASP A 176 -9.09 4.62 29.82
CA ASP A 176 -8.40 3.43 30.31
C ASP A 176 -6.95 3.39 29.80
N ALA A 177 -6.73 3.54 28.50
CA ALA A 177 -5.40 3.59 27.90
C ALA A 177 -4.57 4.78 28.40
N LYS A 178 -5.19 5.97 28.52
CA LYS A 178 -4.57 7.19 29.07
C LYS A 178 -4.07 7.01 30.49
N SER A 179 -4.92 6.42 31.37
CA SER A 179 -4.57 6.17 32.77
C SER A 179 -3.42 5.18 32.96
N LYS A 180 -3.27 4.24 32.03
CA LYS A 180 -2.23 3.22 31.99
C LYS A 180 -0.97 3.65 31.26
N ASN A 181 -0.95 4.87 30.71
CA ASN A 181 0.19 5.42 29.96
C ASN A 181 0.53 4.62 28.69
N TYR A 182 -0.51 4.23 27.93
CA TYR A 182 -0.38 3.38 26.74
C TYR A 182 -0.30 4.15 25.44
N PHE A 183 -0.37 5.48 25.48
CA PHE A 183 -0.25 6.34 24.30
C PHE A 183 1.13 6.98 24.16
N MET A 184 1.49 7.29 22.91
CA MET A 184 2.60 8.16 22.58
C MET A 184 2.41 9.55 23.17
N LYS A 185 3.51 10.28 23.44
CA LYS A 185 3.51 11.60 24.07
C LYS A 185 4.34 12.62 23.28
N LEU A 186 4.05 13.89 23.45
CA LEU A 186 4.90 14.96 22.92
C LEU A 186 6.23 15.07 23.69
N ASN A 187 6.22 14.76 25.00
CA ASN A 187 7.40 14.79 25.85
C ASN A 187 7.20 13.86 27.07
N PRO A 188 8.26 13.53 27.82
CA PRO A 188 8.21 12.58 28.95
C PRO A 188 7.27 12.97 30.09
N PHE A 189 6.99 14.26 30.24
CA PHE A 189 6.25 14.80 31.41
C PHE A 189 4.78 15.12 31.08
N GLY A 190 4.41 15.07 29.79
CA GLY A 190 3.05 15.39 29.32
C GLY A 190 2.08 14.22 29.38
N GLY A 191 0.82 14.52 29.06
CA GLY A 191 -0.22 13.54 28.75
C GLY A 191 -0.02 12.90 27.38
N PRO A 192 -0.98 12.09 26.90
CA PRO A 192 -1.00 11.62 25.52
C PRO A 192 -0.85 12.78 24.53
N ALA A 193 -0.17 12.53 23.42
CA ALA A 193 -0.20 13.45 22.28
C ALA A 193 -1.54 13.28 21.58
N GLU A 194 -2.39 14.30 21.69
CA GLU A 194 -3.66 14.36 20.98
C GLU A 194 -3.43 14.95 19.58
N ILE A 195 -3.93 14.28 18.57
CA ILE A 195 -3.69 14.54 17.15
C ILE A 195 -5.05 14.69 16.47
N ASP A 196 -5.25 15.81 15.79
CA ASP A 196 -6.42 15.99 14.93
C ASP A 196 -6.23 15.27 13.60
N TRP A 197 -7.25 14.55 13.16
CA TRP A 197 -7.29 13.84 11.91
C TRP A 197 -8.71 13.88 11.31
N TRP A 198 -8.91 13.34 10.09
CA TRP A 198 -10.19 13.50 9.35
C TRP A 198 -11.42 12.87 10.02
N LYS A 199 -11.25 12.07 11.07
CA LYS A 199 -12.35 11.44 11.83
C LYS A 199 -12.36 11.88 13.32
N GLY A 200 -11.72 12.98 13.68
CA GLY A 200 -11.74 13.54 15.03
C GLY A 200 -10.37 13.79 15.63
N THR A 201 -10.30 13.75 16.96
CA THR A 201 -9.05 13.89 17.71
C THR A 201 -8.75 12.59 18.43
N GLY A 202 -7.53 12.09 18.30
CA GLY A 202 -7.12 10.81 18.90
C GLY A 202 -5.67 10.81 19.37
N SER A 203 -5.23 9.69 19.96
CA SER A 203 -3.84 9.46 20.36
C SER A 203 -3.34 8.11 19.85
N LEU A 204 -2.08 8.10 19.41
CA LEU A 204 -1.43 6.91 18.87
C LEU A 204 -1.03 5.95 19.99
N LEU A 205 -1.23 4.65 19.79
CA LEU A 205 -0.78 3.60 20.70
C LEU A 205 0.76 3.58 20.80
N ASP A 206 1.30 3.32 21.98
CA ASP A 206 2.73 3.09 22.18
C ASP A 206 3.08 1.61 21.92
N TYR A 207 3.36 1.27 20.67
CA TYR A 207 3.76 -0.09 20.26
C TYR A 207 5.09 -0.58 20.87
N PHE A 208 5.83 0.30 21.52
CA PHE A 208 7.08 -0.05 22.22
C PHE A 208 6.85 -0.39 23.71
N ASN A 209 5.60 -0.27 24.18
CA ASN A 209 5.20 -0.67 25.51
C ASN A 209 4.52 -2.06 25.50
N PRO A 210 5.16 -3.13 25.98
CA PRO A 210 4.57 -4.47 25.92
C PRO A 210 3.20 -4.60 26.62
N LYS A 211 2.95 -3.76 27.62
CA LYS A 211 1.63 -3.76 28.30
C LYS A 211 0.57 -3.08 27.45
N ALA A 212 0.93 -2.04 26.72
CA ALA A 212 0.04 -1.38 25.76
C ALA A 212 -0.29 -2.33 24.61
N VAL A 213 0.71 -3.00 24.05
CA VAL A 213 0.54 -4.00 22.98
C VAL A 213 -0.35 -5.17 23.46
N ALA A 214 -0.13 -5.72 24.66
CA ALA A 214 -0.96 -6.79 25.18
C ALA A 214 -2.43 -6.37 25.39
N TRP A 215 -2.64 -5.13 25.84
CA TRP A 215 -3.98 -4.56 25.97
C TRP A 215 -4.64 -4.32 24.60
N TRP A 216 -3.89 -3.83 23.61
CA TRP A 216 -4.33 -3.64 22.24
C TRP A 216 -4.71 -4.95 21.57
N HIS A 217 -3.90 -5.99 21.74
CA HIS A 217 -4.17 -7.33 21.20
C HIS A 217 -5.46 -7.93 21.74
N ALA A 218 -5.85 -7.62 22.99
CA ALA A 218 -7.14 -8.06 23.52
C ALA A 218 -8.33 -7.41 22.80
N LEU A 219 -8.16 -6.18 22.29
CA LEU A 219 -9.16 -5.52 21.44
C LEU A 219 -9.14 -6.08 20.01
N VAL A 220 -7.97 -6.22 19.42
CA VAL A 220 -7.80 -6.82 18.08
C VAL A 220 -8.42 -8.22 18.01
N ASP A 221 -8.31 -9.01 19.08
CA ASP A 221 -8.93 -10.35 19.19
C ASP A 221 -10.45 -10.32 18.99
N LEU A 222 -11.13 -9.21 19.30
CA LEU A 222 -12.58 -9.07 19.07
C LEU A 222 -12.91 -9.13 17.56
N ALA A 223 -12.08 -8.51 16.72
CA ALA A 223 -12.24 -8.57 15.27
C ALA A 223 -11.73 -9.90 14.70
N LEU A 224 -10.60 -10.41 15.18
CA LEU A 224 -10.02 -11.69 14.71
C LEU A 224 -10.93 -12.88 14.96
N ALA A 225 -11.81 -12.81 15.97
CA ALA A 225 -12.82 -13.85 16.25
C ALA A 225 -13.81 -14.09 15.10
N TYR A 226 -13.89 -13.17 14.13
CA TYR A 226 -14.73 -13.28 12.95
C TYR A 226 -14.05 -13.98 11.77
N ASP A 227 -12.76 -14.36 11.89
CA ASP A 227 -11.97 -15.03 10.84
C ASP A 227 -11.77 -14.17 9.58
N ILE A 228 -11.39 -12.92 9.80
CA ILE A 228 -11.02 -12.00 8.70
C ILE A 228 -9.72 -12.45 8.02
N ASP A 229 -9.50 -11.99 6.79
CA ASP A 229 -8.34 -12.41 5.99
C ASP A 229 -7.19 -11.40 5.99
N GLY A 230 -7.41 -10.21 6.51
CA GLY A 230 -6.37 -9.19 6.59
C GLY A 230 -6.88 -7.82 7.00
N TRP A 231 -5.99 -6.84 6.87
CA TRP A 231 -6.23 -5.46 7.24
C TRP A 231 -5.81 -4.51 6.14
N LYS A 232 -6.63 -3.48 5.89
CA LYS A 232 -6.19 -2.24 5.24
C LYS A 232 -5.71 -1.30 6.34
N CYS A 233 -4.40 -1.31 6.57
CA CYS A 233 -3.77 -0.48 7.59
C CYS A 233 -3.51 0.91 7.03
N ASP A 234 -4.36 1.87 7.37
CA ASP A 234 -4.23 3.25 6.88
C ASP A 234 -3.27 4.08 7.75
N GLY A 235 -2.87 5.22 7.22
CA GLY A 235 -1.78 6.02 7.73
C GLY A 235 -2.18 7.10 8.71
N LEU A 236 -2.51 6.78 9.96
CA LEU A 236 -2.43 7.77 11.02
C LEU A 236 -0.99 7.94 11.55
N ASP A 237 -0.10 7.05 11.18
CA ASP A 237 1.31 7.02 11.55
C ASP A 237 2.11 8.26 11.11
N PHE A 238 1.70 8.95 10.04
CA PHE A 238 2.32 10.24 9.65
C PHE A 238 2.25 11.28 10.77
N SER A 239 1.25 11.18 11.64
CA SER A 239 1.08 12.03 12.80
C SER A 239 2.05 11.71 13.95
N ALA A 240 2.77 10.61 13.91
CA ALA A 240 3.80 10.26 14.89
C ALA A 240 4.93 11.30 14.99
N TRP A 241 5.07 12.16 14.00
CA TRP A 241 5.99 13.32 14.09
C TRP A 241 5.59 14.31 15.17
N LEU A 242 4.30 14.37 15.50
CA LEU A 242 3.74 15.22 16.54
C LEU A 242 3.81 14.57 17.93
N ALA A 243 4.09 13.24 18.00
CA ALA A 243 4.13 12.46 19.23
C ALA A 243 5.40 11.60 19.32
N PRO A 244 6.59 12.19 19.29
CA PRO A 244 7.82 11.44 19.08
C PRO A 244 8.32 10.68 20.32
N PHE A 245 7.75 10.92 21.52
CA PHE A 245 8.21 10.27 22.77
C PHE A 245 7.39 9.03 23.08
N SER A 246 8.05 7.88 23.20
CA SER A 246 7.47 6.63 23.66
C SER A 246 7.72 6.42 25.15
N PRO A 247 6.67 6.35 25.99
CA PRO A 247 6.81 5.91 27.38
C PRO A 247 7.42 4.51 27.52
N GLY A 248 7.12 3.59 26.61
CA GLY A 248 7.65 2.23 26.60
C GLY A 248 9.15 2.14 26.35
N LYS A 249 9.67 2.98 25.46
CA LYS A 249 11.12 3.12 25.18
C LYS A 249 11.84 4.04 26.13
N GLY A 250 11.15 5.04 26.68
CA GLY A 250 11.75 6.10 27.48
C GLY A 250 12.51 7.17 26.68
N PHE A 251 12.34 7.22 25.34
CA PHE A 251 12.96 8.21 24.47
C PHE A 251 12.17 8.47 23.19
N VAL A 252 12.67 9.41 22.37
CA VAL A 252 12.06 9.82 21.11
C VAL A 252 12.14 8.71 20.08
N VAL A 253 11.05 8.53 19.33
CA VAL A 253 10.88 7.56 18.25
C VAL A 253 10.71 8.31 16.93
N SER A 254 11.40 7.89 15.88
CA SER A 254 11.18 8.43 14.53
C SER A 254 9.86 7.95 13.95
N ARG A 255 9.33 8.71 12.96
CA ARG A 255 8.13 8.27 12.24
C ARG A 255 8.29 6.88 11.61
N LEU A 256 9.39 6.64 10.90
CA LEU A 256 9.64 5.34 10.25
C LEU A 256 9.74 4.19 11.26
N GLU A 257 10.30 4.44 12.43
CA GLU A 257 10.37 3.46 13.51
C GLU A 257 8.98 3.18 14.10
N TYR A 258 8.14 4.20 14.24
CA TYR A 258 6.76 4.04 14.67
C TYR A 258 5.95 3.27 13.61
N SER A 259 6.07 3.65 12.34
CA SER A 259 5.42 2.96 11.23
C SER A 259 5.79 1.47 11.19
N ASP A 260 7.09 1.13 11.31
CA ASP A 260 7.53 -0.26 11.34
C ASP A 260 6.84 -1.04 12.46
N ALA A 261 6.78 -0.48 13.67
CA ALA A 261 6.17 -1.12 14.82
C ALA A 261 4.66 -1.34 14.62
N TYR A 262 3.94 -0.33 14.12
CA TYR A 262 2.50 -0.39 13.87
C TYR A 262 2.12 -1.46 12.83
N TYR A 263 2.68 -1.36 11.62
CA TYR A 263 2.31 -2.27 10.54
C TYR A 263 2.75 -3.71 10.84
N ARG A 264 3.91 -3.87 11.46
CA ARG A 264 4.45 -5.20 11.82
C ARG A 264 3.62 -5.86 12.93
N ASP A 265 3.11 -5.08 13.89
CA ASP A 265 2.23 -5.62 14.94
C ASP A 265 0.95 -6.22 14.36
N PHE A 266 0.25 -5.50 13.48
CA PHE A 266 -0.95 -6.02 12.80
C PHE A 266 -0.63 -7.24 11.93
N PHE A 267 0.45 -7.19 11.17
CA PHE A 267 0.87 -8.29 10.32
C PHE A 267 1.21 -9.55 11.11
N ASP A 268 2.11 -9.45 12.09
CA ASP A 268 2.62 -10.59 12.84
C ASP A 268 1.53 -11.18 13.76
N TYR A 269 0.77 -10.31 14.45
CA TYR A 269 -0.24 -10.77 15.38
C TYR A 269 -1.40 -11.47 14.69
N THR A 270 -1.88 -10.92 13.58
CA THR A 270 -2.96 -11.53 12.80
C THR A 270 -2.53 -12.91 12.27
N ARG A 271 -1.33 -13.00 11.70
CA ARG A 271 -0.79 -14.27 11.19
C ARG A 271 -0.56 -15.30 12.31
N LYS A 272 -0.10 -14.86 13.47
CA LYS A 272 0.04 -15.72 14.65
C LYS A 272 -1.30 -16.31 15.09
N LYS A 273 -2.39 -15.56 14.98
CA LYS A 273 -3.73 -15.97 15.41
C LYS A 273 -4.49 -16.79 14.37
N LEU A 274 -4.46 -16.37 13.11
CA LEU A 274 -5.32 -16.89 12.05
C LEU A 274 -4.57 -17.65 10.93
N GLY A 275 -3.24 -17.64 10.93
CA GLY A 275 -2.44 -18.39 9.97
C GLY A 275 -1.75 -17.52 8.92
N ASN A 276 -0.84 -18.16 8.17
CA ASN A 276 0.10 -17.49 7.29
C ASN A 276 -0.48 -17.02 5.95
N ASP A 277 -1.74 -17.25 5.69
CA ASP A 277 -2.48 -16.76 4.51
C ASP A 277 -3.16 -15.41 4.73
N ARG A 278 -2.90 -14.76 5.85
CA ARG A 278 -3.34 -13.39 6.19
C ARG A 278 -2.32 -12.36 5.74
N ILE A 279 -2.80 -11.20 5.28
CA ILE A 279 -1.95 -10.10 4.82
C ILE A 279 -2.39 -8.78 5.46
N ILE A 280 -1.53 -7.77 5.33
CA ILE A 280 -1.93 -6.37 5.39
C ILE A 280 -1.83 -5.76 4.00
N THR A 281 -2.69 -4.78 3.70
CA THR A 281 -2.47 -3.78 2.66
C THR A 281 -2.22 -2.44 3.33
N ALA A 282 -1.19 -1.74 2.89
CA ALA A 282 -0.78 -0.47 3.46
C ALA A 282 -0.11 0.39 2.39
N ARG A 283 0.01 1.69 2.62
CA ARG A 283 0.69 2.60 1.68
C ARG A 283 2.17 2.23 1.58
N PRO A 284 2.71 1.91 0.38
CA PRO A 284 4.16 1.77 0.19
C PRO A 284 4.82 3.15 0.20
N VAL A 285 4.66 3.95 -0.87
CA VAL A 285 5.02 5.36 -0.92
C VAL A 285 3.78 6.16 -1.26
N ASP A 286 3.51 7.20 -0.48
CA ASP A 286 2.52 8.22 -0.82
C ASP A 286 3.14 9.60 -0.64
N THR A 287 3.20 10.35 -1.74
CA THR A 287 3.80 11.68 -1.79
C THR A 287 2.78 12.80 -1.65
N TYR A 288 1.50 12.44 -1.48
CA TYR A 288 0.38 13.40 -1.44
C TYR A 288 0.42 14.40 -2.60
N GLY A 289 0.66 13.89 -3.82
CA GLY A 289 0.69 14.68 -5.04
C GLY A 289 1.96 15.53 -5.25
N LYS A 290 3.02 15.33 -4.47
CA LYS A 290 4.28 16.06 -4.60
C LYS A 290 5.39 15.20 -5.18
N ASP A 291 6.20 15.75 -6.09
CA ASP A 291 7.40 15.06 -6.58
C ASP A 291 8.55 15.22 -5.58
N VAL A 292 8.53 14.40 -4.53
CA VAL A 292 9.55 14.42 -3.47
C VAL A 292 10.93 13.95 -3.94
N GLY A 293 11.03 13.27 -5.08
CA GLY A 293 12.31 12.83 -5.64
C GLY A 293 13.22 13.99 -6.05
N LEU A 294 12.69 15.19 -6.28
CA LEU A 294 13.46 16.41 -6.49
C LEU A 294 14.27 16.81 -5.24
N LEU A 295 13.85 16.36 -4.04
CA LEU A 295 14.53 16.59 -2.77
C LEU A 295 15.53 15.48 -2.43
N GLY A 296 15.67 14.46 -3.29
CA GLY A 296 16.61 13.37 -3.15
C GLY A 296 16.06 12.08 -2.53
N PRO A 297 16.89 11.01 -2.48
CA PRO A 297 16.45 9.68 -2.06
C PRO A 297 15.93 9.60 -0.63
N GLN A 298 16.45 10.44 0.28
CA GLN A 298 15.98 10.47 1.67
C GLN A 298 14.53 10.95 1.76
N ALA A 299 14.13 11.95 0.98
CA ALA A 299 12.76 12.43 0.95
C ALA A 299 11.78 11.37 0.41
N VAL A 300 12.20 10.57 -0.57
CA VAL A 300 11.42 9.42 -1.04
C VAL A 300 11.24 8.39 0.06
N LYS A 301 12.30 8.08 0.80
CA LYS A 301 12.23 7.17 1.95
C LYS A 301 11.32 7.69 3.06
N GLU A 302 11.36 8.99 3.34
CA GLU A 302 10.47 9.63 4.32
C GLU A 302 8.99 9.66 3.86
N ALA A 303 8.71 9.50 2.58
CA ALA A 303 7.36 9.35 2.04
C ALA A 303 6.87 7.90 2.01
N SER A 304 7.66 6.92 2.47
CA SER A 304 7.22 5.54 2.65
C SER A 304 6.53 5.34 3.99
N PHE A 305 5.62 4.37 4.06
CA PHE A 305 4.83 4.06 5.25
C PHE A 305 5.17 2.66 5.77
N ALA A 306 4.56 1.64 5.22
CA ALA A 306 4.73 0.27 5.70
C ALA A 306 6.13 -0.31 5.38
N PRO A 307 6.65 -1.25 6.19
CA PRO A 307 7.89 -1.96 5.88
C PRO A 307 7.81 -2.76 4.58
N VAL A 308 8.88 -2.73 3.79
CA VAL A 308 8.95 -3.36 2.45
C VAL A 308 8.77 -4.88 2.50
N ASP A 309 9.22 -5.53 3.57
CA ASP A 309 9.25 -6.98 3.71
C ASP A 309 7.90 -7.62 4.09
N ILE A 310 6.95 -6.83 4.58
CA ILE A 310 5.61 -7.31 4.99
C ILE A 310 4.46 -6.71 4.17
N ASN A 311 4.66 -5.60 3.48
CA ASN A 311 3.67 -4.98 2.61
C ASN A 311 3.73 -5.59 1.21
N TRP A 312 3.11 -6.76 1.05
CA TRP A 312 3.18 -7.56 -0.18
C TRP A 312 2.15 -7.17 -1.24
N ALA A 313 1.17 -6.38 -0.84
CA ALA A 313 0.11 -5.90 -1.70
C ALA A 313 -0.35 -4.53 -1.21
N GLY A 314 0.37 -3.47 -1.61
CA GLY A 314 0.09 -2.11 -1.15
C GLY A 314 -0.81 -1.33 -2.09
N TRP A 315 -1.49 -0.29 -1.57
CA TRP A 315 -2.13 0.73 -2.40
C TRP A 315 -1.38 2.07 -2.25
N VAL A 316 -1.26 2.84 -3.34
CA VAL A 316 -0.41 4.04 -3.36
C VAL A 316 -1.11 5.32 -2.91
N GLY A 317 -2.15 5.20 -2.09
CA GLY A 317 -2.87 6.31 -1.47
C GLY A 317 -4.03 6.85 -2.29
N ASP A 318 -4.59 7.95 -1.80
CA ASP A 318 -5.82 8.54 -2.29
C ASP A 318 -5.52 9.58 -3.36
N GLN A 319 -5.85 9.31 -4.60
CA GLN A 319 -5.70 10.26 -5.69
C GLN A 319 -7.05 10.80 -6.12
N ASP A 320 -7.03 11.99 -6.75
CA ASP A 320 -8.22 12.59 -7.35
C ASP A 320 -8.68 11.82 -8.58
N ALA A 321 -10.00 11.75 -8.82
CA ALA A 321 -10.59 11.11 -9.98
C ALA A 321 -10.34 11.91 -11.27
N THR A 322 -9.07 12.11 -11.62
CA THR A 322 -8.58 12.87 -12.78
C THR A 322 -7.38 12.18 -13.43
N PHE A 323 -7.06 12.54 -14.69
CA PHE A 323 -5.81 12.08 -15.31
C PHE A 323 -4.56 12.62 -14.59
N GLU A 324 -4.66 13.73 -13.86
CA GLU A 324 -3.57 14.18 -12.98
C GLU A 324 -3.42 13.23 -11.80
N GLY A 325 -4.52 12.85 -11.14
CA GLY A 325 -4.51 11.85 -10.09
C GLY A 325 -3.93 10.50 -10.56
N LEU A 326 -4.28 10.06 -11.78
CA LEU A 326 -3.68 8.86 -12.39
C LEU A 326 -2.15 8.99 -12.53
N ARG A 327 -1.65 10.16 -12.95
CA ARG A 327 -0.19 10.41 -13.01
C ARG A 327 0.45 10.42 -11.61
N MET A 328 -0.25 10.93 -10.59
CA MET A 328 0.24 10.90 -9.21
C MET A 328 0.29 9.46 -8.67
N ALA A 329 -0.70 8.62 -8.98
CA ALA A 329 -0.64 7.19 -8.67
C ALA A 329 0.59 6.52 -9.31
N LEU A 330 0.83 6.77 -10.59
CA LEU A 330 2.01 6.25 -11.30
C LEU A 330 3.33 6.78 -10.72
N LEU A 331 3.37 8.03 -10.25
CA LEU A 331 4.54 8.58 -9.56
C LEU A 331 4.80 7.88 -8.23
N ASN A 332 3.77 7.65 -7.43
CA ASN A 332 3.88 6.91 -6.17
C ASN A 332 4.30 5.45 -6.42
N MET A 333 3.77 4.80 -7.47
CA MET A 333 4.21 3.47 -7.91
C MET A 333 5.68 3.46 -8.34
N TYR A 334 6.13 4.48 -9.07
CA TYR A 334 7.53 4.63 -9.47
C TYR A 334 8.46 4.67 -8.25
N TYR A 335 8.13 5.49 -7.23
CA TYR A 335 8.94 5.56 -6.01
C TYR A 335 8.84 4.28 -5.16
N SER A 336 7.67 3.65 -5.11
CA SER A 336 7.48 2.36 -4.43
C SER A 336 8.36 1.28 -5.03
N ALA A 337 8.44 1.23 -6.36
CA ALA A 337 9.34 0.30 -7.07
C ALA A 337 10.83 0.58 -6.77
N GLN A 338 11.23 1.85 -6.70
CA GLN A 338 12.61 2.23 -6.34
C GLN A 338 13.01 1.80 -4.94
N LEU A 339 12.09 1.83 -3.97
CA LEU A 339 12.32 1.37 -2.61
C LEU A 339 12.24 -0.16 -2.47
N GLY A 340 11.86 -0.89 -3.53
CA GLY A 340 11.85 -2.34 -3.55
C GLY A 340 10.57 -2.99 -3.00
N TYR A 341 9.46 -2.25 -2.89
CA TYR A 341 8.15 -2.86 -2.65
C TYR A 341 7.82 -3.82 -3.79
N VAL A 342 7.43 -5.05 -3.44
CA VAL A 342 7.28 -6.11 -4.43
C VAL A 342 6.07 -5.89 -5.32
N ALA A 343 4.93 -5.50 -4.73
CA ALA A 343 3.67 -5.37 -5.43
C ALA A 343 2.81 -4.26 -4.83
N PHE A 344 2.13 -3.54 -5.70
CA PHE A 344 1.23 -2.45 -5.35
C PHE A 344 0.27 -2.16 -6.50
N GLY A 345 -0.79 -1.43 -6.16
CA GLY A 345 -1.79 -0.90 -7.08
C GLY A 345 -2.28 0.47 -6.61
N SER A 346 -3.40 0.91 -7.16
CA SER A 346 -4.08 2.16 -6.79
C SER A 346 -5.58 2.00 -6.93
N ASP A 347 -6.33 2.85 -6.23
CA ASP A 347 -7.78 2.94 -6.34
C ASP A 347 -8.18 3.23 -7.79
N ILE A 348 -8.83 2.26 -8.46
CA ILE A 348 -9.21 2.38 -9.87
C ILE A 348 -10.20 3.53 -10.05
N GLY A 349 -9.82 4.49 -10.88
CA GLY A 349 -10.60 5.69 -11.14
C GLY A 349 -10.33 6.86 -10.19
N GLY A 350 -9.45 6.66 -9.20
CA GLY A 350 -9.12 7.62 -8.15
C GLY A 350 -10.06 7.53 -6.95
N TYR A 351 -9.56 7.75 -5.74
CA TYR A 351 -10.34 7.72 -4.51
C TYR A 351 -11.31 8.90 -4.41
N ARG A 352 -10.78 10.15 -4.56
CA ARG A 352 -11.58 11.37 -4.33
C ARG A 352 -12.45 11.71 -5.53
N ASP A 353 -13.71 11.28 -5.48
CA ASP A 353 -14.78 11.68 -6.41
C ASP A 353 -16.11 11.74 -5.67
N GLU A 354 -16.30 12.77 -4.89
CA GLU A 354 -17.53 12.98 -4.11
C GLU A 354 -18.60 13.75 -4.90
N GLY A 355 -18.48 13.77 -6.22
CA GLY A 355 -19.39 14.53 -7.08
C GLY A 355 -19.19 16.06 -7.01
N LYS A 356 -18.11 16.52 -6.38
CA LYS A 356 -17.74 17.93 -6.30
C LYS A 356 -16.91 18.32 -7.52
N TYR A 357 -17.34 19.38 -8.22
CA TYR A 357 -16.52 19.97 -9.28
C TYR A 357 -15.24 20.59 -8.68
N PRO A 358 -14.06 20.47 -9.29
CA PRO A 358 -13.78 19.85 -10.60
C PRO A 358 -13.55 18.33 -10.57
N LEU A 359 -13.72 17.66 -9.44
CA LEU A 359 -13.59 16.22 -9.32
C LEU A 359 -14.80 15.56 -9.99
N GLY A 360 -14.57 14.65 -10.89
CA GLY A 360 -15.62 13.95 -11.60
C GLY A 360 -15.01 12.79 -12.39
N ARG A 361 -15.26 11.56 -11.93
CA ARG A 361 -14.79 10.36 -12.60
C ARG A 361 -15.50 10.19 -13.93
N THR A 362 -14.79 10.54 -15.02
CA THR A 362 -15.33 10.32 -16.36
C THR A 362 -15.26 8.86 -16.76
N LYS A 363 -16.15 8.40 -17.65
CA LYS A 363 -16.12 7.06 -18.22
C LYS A 363 -14.74 6.70 -18.78
N GLU A 364 -14.12 7.61 -19.55
CA GLU A 364 -12.82 7.35 -20.14
C GLU A 364 -11.73 7.17 -19.06
N LEU A 365 -11.70 8.05 -18.07
CA LEU A 365 -10.74 7.92 -16.97
C LEU A 365 -10.90 6.59 -16.24
N PHE A 366 -12.14 6.23 -15.88
CA PHE A 366 -12.43 4.99 -15.19
C PHE A 366 -11.95 3.78 -15.99
N ILE A 367 -12.24 3.73 -17.30
CA ILE A 367 -11.78 2.66 -18.17
C ILE A 367 -10.24 2.64 -18.24
N ARG A 368 -9.58 3.79 -18.48
CA ARG A 368 -8.10 3.84 -18.59
C ARG A 368 -7.41 3.45 -17.30
N TRP A 369 -8.00 3.79 -16.15
CA TRP A 369 -7.46 3.38 -14.86
C TRP A 369 -7.73 1.90 -14.56
N THR A 370 -8.88 1.36 -14.96
CA THR A 370 -9.15 -0.09 -14.92
C THR A 370 -8.12 -0.87 -15.72
N GLN A 371 -7.81 -0.39 -16.92
CA GLN A 371 -6.81 -1.00 -17.81
C GLN A 371 -5.41 -0.97 -17.17
N LEU A 372 -5.04 0.13 -16.52
CA LEU A 372 -3.81 0.23 -15.74
C LEU A 372 -3.84 -0.75 -14.56
N GLY A 373 -4.90 -0.75 -13.76
CA GLY A 373 -5.04 -1.61 -12.58
C GLY A 373 -4.92 -3.10 -12.92
N ALA A 374 -5.46 -3.52 -14.07
CA ALA A 374 -5.33 -4.90 -14.54
C ALA A 374 -3.88 -5.32 -14.89
N LEU A 375 -3.00 -4.36 -15.11
CA LEU A 375 -1.58 -4.56 -15.43
C LEU A 375 -0.66 -4.18 -14.25
N ASN A 376 -1.24 -3.92 -13.09
CA ASN A 376 -0.53 -3.82 -11.81
C ASN A 376 -0.63 -5.15 -11.06
N PRO A 377 0.30 -5.48 -10.16
CA PRO A 377 0.19 -6.69 -9.34
C PRO A 377 -1.02 -6.71 -8.42
N VAL A 378 -1.44 -5.54 -7.91
CA VAL A 378 -2.64 -5.37 -7.11
C VAL A 378 -3.68 -4.64 -7.94
N MET A 379 -4.86 -5.26 -8.11
CA MET A 379 -5.98 -4.68 -8.80
C MET A 379 -7.11 -4.44 -7.79
N GLU A 380 -7.30 -3.19 -7.40
CA GLU A 380 -8.35 -2.81 -6.46
C GLU A 380 -9.25 -1.71 -7.02
N ASN A 381 -10.53 -1.77 -6.71
CA ASN A 381 -11.54 -0.82 -7.17
C ASN A 381 -12.43 -0.40 -6.01
N GLY A 382 -12.34 0.85 -5.62
CA GLY A 382 -13.12 1.43 -4.54
C GLY A 382 -12.79 2.90 -4.31
N GLY A 383 -13.47 3.52 -3.34
CA GLY A 383 -13.32 4.92 -2.97
C GLY A 383 -14.61 5.70 -2.96
N GLY A 384 -14.53 7.01 -2.86
CA GLY A 384 -15.69 7.92 -2.94
C GLY A 384 -16.28 7.99 -4.35
N GLY A 385 -17.59 8.24 -4.42
CA GLY A 385 -18.33 8.32 -5.66
C GLY A 385 -18.65 6.96 -6.31
N GLU A 386 -18.97 6.96 -7.62
CA GLU A 386 -19.43 5.74 -8.30
C GLU A 386 -18.26 4.94 -8.88
N HIS A 387 -18.07 3.73 -8.43
CA HIS A 387 -17.01 2.79 -8.85
C HIS A 387 -17.54 1.55 -9.59
N ARG A 388 -18.85 1.36 -9.67
CA ARG A 388 -19.47 0.18 -10.26
C ARG A 388 -19.57 0.35 -11.79
N PRO A 389 -18.89 -0.48 -12.62
CA PRO A 389 -18.83 -0.28 -14.07
C PRO A 389 -20.21 -0.29 -14.76
N TRP A 390 -21.17 -1.07 -14.24
CA TRP A 390 -22.54 -1.16 -14.78
C TRP A 390 -23.39 0.10 -14.54
N LYS A 391 -22.93 1.01 -13.67
CA LYS A 391 -23.58 2.31 -13.46
C LYS A 391 -23.18 3.35 -14.50
N PHE A 392 -22.07 3.13 -15.20
CA PHE A 392 -21.70 3.94 -16.37
C PHE A 392 -22.49 3.51 -17.60
N ASP A 393 -22.20 2.34 -18.14
CA ASP A 393 -22.93 1.71 -19.26
C ASP A 393 -22.43 0.27 -19.54
N THR A 394 -23.05 -0.38 -20.52
CA THR A 394 -22.71 -1.74 -20.94
C THR A 394 -21.28 -1.84 -21.47
N GLN A 395 -20.82 -0.88 -22.29
CA GLN A 395 -19.43 -0.87 -22.81
C GLN A 395 -18.41 -0.81 -21.69
N THR A 396 -18.62 0.04 -20.68
CA THR A 396 -17.76 0.13 -19.51
C THR A 396 -17.71 -1.19 -18.75
N THR A 397 -18.87 -1.82 -18.55
CA THR A 397 -18.97 -3.12 -17.88
C THR A 397 -18.22 -4.22 -18.64
N ASP A 398 -18.34 -4.26 -19.97
CA ASP A 398 -17.70 -5.28 -20.80
C ASP A 398 -16.16 -5.09 -20.82
N ILE A 399 -15.69 -3.86 -20.96
CA ILE A 399 -14.26 -3.54 -20.89
C ILE A 399 -13.71 -3.89 -19.50
N TYR A 400 -14.39 -3.46 -18.44
CA TYR A 400 -13.97 -3.77 -17.07
C TYR A 400 -13.84 -5.28 -16.85
N ARG A 401 -14.86 -6.05 -17.24
CA ARG A 401 -14.86 -7.52 -17.15
C ARG A 401 -13.69 -8.14 -17.90
N THR A 402 -13.44 -7.68 -19.13
CA THR A 402 -12.32 -8.16 -19.96
C THR A 402 -11.00 -7.94 -19.24
N PHE A 403 -10.76 -6.75 -18.67
CA PHE A 403 -9.51 -6.45 -18.01
C PHE A 403 -9.35 -7.14 -16.65
N VAL A 404 -10.43 -7.33 -15.88
CA VAL A 404 -10.36 -8.17 -14.67
C VAL A 404 -10.01 -9.63 -15.03
N LYS A 405 -10.60 -10.18 -16.08
CA LYS A 405 -10.26 -11.54 -16.54
C LYS A 405 -8.83 -11.63 -17.09
N LEU A 406 -8.35 -10.60 -17.76
CA LEU A 406 -6.95 -10.51 -18.20
C LEU A 406 -6.00 -10.50 -17.00
N HIS A 407 -6.33 -9.71 -15.96
CA HIS A 407 -5.57 -9.69 -14.70
C HIS A 407 -5.53 -11.09 -14.06
N HIS A 408 -6.67 -11.75 -13.97
CA HIS A 408 -6.74 -13.13 -13.46
C HIS A 408 -5.89 -14.12 -14.27
N ALA A 409 -5.85 -13.98 -15.59
CA ALA A 409 -4.99 -14.81 -16.44
C ALA A 409 -3.50 -14.55 -16.22
N LEU A 410 -3.14 -13.38 -15.72
CA LEU A 410 -1.77 -13.01 -15.37
C LEU A 410 -1.33 -13.51 -13.98
N ILE A 411 -2.24 -13.88 -13.08
CA ILE A 411 -1.92 -14.24 -11.69
C ILE A 411 -0.80 -15.28 -11.58
N PRO A 412 -0.80 -16.41 -12.30
CA PRO A 412 0.30 -17.36 -12.21
C PRO A 412 1.67 -16.76 -12.55
N TYR A 413 1.71 -15.90 -13.56
CA TYR A 413 2.92 -15.16 -13.93
C TYR A 413 3.32 -14.14 -12.85
N LEU A 414 2.37 -13.39 -12.30
CA LEU A 414 2.62 -12.41 -11.24
C LEU A 414 3.14 -13.10 -9.96
N MET A 415 2.61 -14.27 -9.62
CA MET A 415 3.06 -15.06 -8.47
C MET A 415 4.50 -15.55 -8.65
N ASP A 416 4.85 -16.09 -9.82
CA ASP A 416 6.18 -16.61 -10.10
C ASP A 416 7.22 -15.47 -10.17
N GLU A 417 6.96 -14.42 -10.97
CA GLU A 417 7.88 -13.29 -11.09
C GLU A 417 7.93 -12.44 -9.81
N GLY A 418 6.81 -12.33 -9.09
CA GLY A 418 6.76 -11.69 -7.78
C GLY A 418 7.64 -12.40 -6.74
N ALA A 419 7.61 -13.73 -6.68
CA ALA A 419 8.49 -14.51 -5.81
C ALA A 419 9.98 -14.26 -6.11
N LYS A 420 10.34 -14.21 -7.40
CA LYS A 420 11.70 -13.90 -7.84
C LYS A 420 12.11 -12.47 -7.48
N ALA A 421 11.23 -11.50 -7.71
CA ALA A 421 11.46 -10.09 -7.39
C ALA A 421 11.64 -9.89 -5.88
N PHE A 422 10.78 -10.46 -5.05
CA PHE A 422 10.86 -10.39 -3.60
C PHE A 422 12.17 -10.98 -3.05
N LYS A 423 12.54 -12.17 -3.53
CA LYS A 423 13.83 -12.80 -3.19
C LYS A 423 15.02 -11.93 -3.57
N ALA A 424 14.92 -11.20 -4.67
CA ALA A 424 15.93 -10.26 -5.13
C ALA A 424 15.86 -8.87 -4.45
N LYS A 425 14.90 -8.65 -3.52
CA LYS A 425 14.60 -7.35 -2.89
C LYS A 425 14.32 -6.25 -3.93
N LYS A 426 13.53 -6.58 -4.93
CA LYS A 426 13.12 -5.70 -6.03
C LYS A 426 11.61 -5.68 -6.17
N SER A 427 11.12 -4.72 -6.92
CA SER A 427 9.72 -4.67 -7.36
C SER A 427 9.49 -5.60 -8.55
N LEU A 428 8.27 -6.14 -8.64
CA LEU A 428 7.73 -6.80 -9.82
C LEU A 428 7.55 -5.81 -10.99
N MET A 429 7.33 -4.52 -10.68
CA MET A 429 7.26 -3.44 -11.66
C MET A 429 8.62 -2.72 -11.75
N THR A 430 9.17 -2.64 -12.97
CA THR A 430 10.39 -1.88 -13.24
C THR A 430 10.09 -0.72 -14.18
N PHE A 431 10.03 0.49 -13.65
CA PHE A 431 9.78 1.69 -14.45
C PHE A 431 11.00 2.05 -15.30
N LEU A 432 10.75 2.36 -16.56
CA LEU A 432 11.78 2.71 -17.56
C LEU A 432 11.97 4.22 -17.68
N ASP A 433 10.91 4.98 -17.42
CA ASP A 433 10.91 6.44 -17.53
C ASP A 433 9.91 7.04 -16.53
N LYS A 434 10.32 8.09 -15.82
CA LYS A 434 9.51 8.83 -14.86
C LYS A 434 8.51 9.79 -15.53
N THR A 435 8.78 10.22 -16.76
CA THR A 435 7.99 11.26 -17.44
C THR A 435 6.77 10.69 -18.15
N ASP A 436 6.87 9.50 -18.69
CA ASP A 436 5.78 8.80 -19.40
C ASP A 436 5.35 7.50 -18.73
N TYR A 437 6.00 7.15 -17.61
CA TYR A 437 5.69 6.04 -16.72
C TYR A 437 5.63 4.66 -17.40
N ARG A 438 6.35 4.45 -18.50
CA ARG A 438 6.49 3.12 -19.10
C ARG A 438 7.18 2.18 -18.12
N TYR A 439 6.70 0.95 -18.03
CA TYR A 439 7.29 -0.03 -17.14
C TYR A 439 7.27 -1.45 -17.70
N MET A 440 8.15 -2.27 -17.15
CA MET A 440 8.10 -3.72 -17.27
C MET A 440 7.36 -4.30 -16.08
N LEU A 441 6.40 -5.19 -16.32
CA LEU A 441 5.78 -6.04 -15.32
C LEU A 441 6.42 -7.44 -15.46
N GLY A 442 7.37 -7.74 -14.60
CA GLY A 442 8.29 -8.85 -14.81
C GLY A 442 9.10 -8.70 -16.11
N PRO A 443 9.74 -9.78 -16.62
CA PRO A 443 10.59 -9.70 -17.81
C PRO A 443 9.81 -9.72 -19.14
N ASP A 444 8.54 -10.13 -19.16
CA ASP A 444 7.83 -10.51 -20.37
C ASP A 444 6.70 -9.56 -20.78
N VAL A 445 6.27 -8.65 -19.89
CA VAL A 445 5.18 -7.70 -20.15
C VAL A 445 5.70 -6.27 -20.11
N PHE A 446 5.55 -5.55 -21.21
CA PHE A 446 5.85 -4.13 -21.31
C PHE A 446 4.57 -3.32 -21.40
N VAL A 447 4.43 -2.29 -20.56
CA VAL A 447 3.24 -1.45 -20.46
C VAL A 447 3.63 0.01 -20.71
N ALA A 448 2.85 0.70 -21.54
CA ALA A 448 2.99 2.13 -21.81
C ALA A 448 1.69 2.86 -21.46
N PRO A 449 1.47 3.26 -20.19
CA PRO A 449 0.18 3.72 -19.68
C PRO A 449 -0.41 4.89 -20.47
N MET A 450 -1.75 4.90 -20.62
CA MET A 450 -2.51 6.05 -21.13
C MET A 450 -2.64 7.07 -19.99
N ILE A 451 -1.79 8.10 -20.01
CA ILE A 451 -1.66 9.10 -18.93
C ILE A 451 -2.41 10.41 -19.18
N LYS A 452 -3.20 10.45 -20.23
CA LYS A 452 -4.06 11.58 -20.62
C LYS A 452 -5.23 11.08 -21.45
N SER A 453 -6.28 11.89 -21.55
CA SER A 453 -7.44 11.61 -22.39
C SER A 453 -7.08 11.51 -23.88
N GLY A 454 -7.83 10.71 -24.59
CA GLY A 454 -7.72 10.46 -26.04
C GLY A 454 -7.17 9.07 -26.37
N THR A 455 -6.89 8.88 -27.67
CA THR A 455 -6.47 7.57 -28.21
C THR A 455 -5.03 7.53 -28.67
N ALA A 456 -4.32 8.66 -28.71
CA ALA A 456 -2.95 8.73 -29.21
C ALA A 456 -1.93 8.43 -28.12
N ARG A 457 -1.00 7.50 -28.42
CA ARG A 457 0.14 7.19 -27.54
C ARG A 457 1.41 6.97 -28.36
N THR A 458 2.45 7.77 -28.11
CA THR A 458 3.79 7.50 -28.63
C THR A 458 4.54 6.61 -27.65
N VAL A 459 5.09 5.51 -28.14
CA VAL A 459 5.75 4.49 -27.33
C VAL A 459 7.16 4.24 -27.86
N THR A 460 8.18 4.39 -27.00
CA THR A 460 9.54 3.92 -27.26
C THR A 460 9.72 2.55 -26.62
N PHE A 461 9.97 1.53 -27.42
CA PHE A 461 10.07 0.14 -26.96
C PHE A 461 11.41 -0.15 -26.29
N PRO A 462 11.44 -0.97 -25.23
CA PRO A 462 12.69 -1.39 -24.60
C PRO A 462 13.57 -2.12 -25.63
N ALA A 463 14.86 -1.79 -25.63
CA ALA A 463 15.84 -2.43 -26.52
C ALA A 463 16.10 -3.90 -26.14
N GLY A 464 16.67 -4.68 -27.05
CA GLY A 464 17.13 -6.04 -26.84
C GLY A 464 16.10 -7.13 -27.14
N ASN A 465 14.81 -6.82 -27.26
CA ASN A 465 13.76 -7.77 -27.63
C ASN A 465 12.76 -7.11 -28.58
N ASP A 466 12.08 -7.92 -29.41
CA ASP A 466 10.88 -7.49 -30.12
C ASP A 466 9.64 -7.63 -29.22
N TRP A 467 8.62 -6.79 -29.48
CA TRP A 467 7.43 -6.65 -28.67
C TRP A 467 6.16 -6.88 -29.48
N ILE A 468 5.35 -7.85 -29.07
CA ILE A 468 4.07 -8.22 -29.72
C ILE A 468 2.96 -7.47 -29.03
N TYR A 469 2.14 -6.72 -29.77
CA TYR A 469 0.96 -6.05 -29.22
C TYR A 469 -0.09 -7.07 -28.79
N LEU A 470 -0.55 -6.98 -27.53
CA LEU A 470 -1.44 -8.01 -26.96
C LEU A 470 -2.78 -8.11 -27.70
N PHE A 471 -3.36 -6.97 -28.11
CA PHE A 471 -4.69 -6.91 -28.78
C PHE A 471 -4.64 -7.24 -30.28
N ASP A 472 -3.47 -7.21 -30.88
CA ASP A 472 -3.25 -7.63 -32.27
C ASP A 472 -1.86 -8.27 -32.39
N LYS A 473 -1.80 -9.58 -32.20
CA LYS A 473 -0.53 -10.33 -32.19
C LYS A 473 0.20 -10.34 -33.54
N THR A 474 -0.41 -9.82 -34.61
CA THR A 474 0.27 -9.61 -35.90
C THR A 474 1.17 -8.37 -35.88
N LYS A 475 0.91 -7.44 -34.98
CA LYS A 475 1.69 -6.20 -34.79
C LYS A 475 2.91 -6.48 -33.89
N VAL A 476 4.08 -6.44 -34.50
CA VAL A 476 5.35 -6.64 -33.80
C VAL A 476 6.20 -5.35 -33.94
N HIS A 477 6.69 -4.86 -32.83
CA HIS A 477 7.54 -3.67 -32.76
C HIS A 477 8.97 -4.08 -32.38
N ALA A 478 9.93 -3.56 -33.14
CA ALA A 478 11.33 -3.84 -32.86
C ALA A 478 11.80 -3.14 -31.57
N GLY A 479 12.62 -3.81 -30.78
CA GLY A 479 13.24 -3.20 -29.60
C GLY A 479 14.07 -1.98 -29.94
N GLY A 480 14.00 -0.95 -29.12
CA GLY A 480 14.65 0.36 -29.34
C GLY A 480 13.92 1.27 -30.32
N SER A 481 12.90 0.79 -31.04
CA SER A 481 12.11 1.64 -31.95
C SER A 481 11.11 2.51 -31.21
N THR A 482 10.60 3.55 -31.92
CA THR A 482 9.50 4.39 -31.44
C THR A 482 8.34 4.33 -32.42
N ALA A 483 7.12 4.16 -31.92
CA ALA A 483 5.91 4.15 -32.72
C ALA A 483 4.83 5.07 -32.14
N SER A 484 4.07 5.70 -33.01
CA SER A 484 2.84 6.40 -32.63
C SER A 484 1.66 5.45 -32.83
N LEU A 485 0.90 5.22 -31.76
CA LEU A 485 -0.21 4.28 -31.71
C LEU A 485 -1.54 5.00 -31.61
N THR A 486 -2.54 4.47 -32.25
CA THR A 486 -3.95 4.78 -31.94
C THR A 486 -4.49 3.63 -31.11
N VAL A 487 -4.92 3.92 -29.88
CA VAL A 487 -5.35 2.95 -28.88
C VAL A 487 -6.85 3.17 -28.62
N PRO A 488 -7.74 2.37 -29.19
CA PRO A 488 -9.17 2.41 -28.91
C PRO A 488 -9.47 2.27 -27.41
N LEU A 489 -10.67 2.63 -26.98
CA LEU A 489 -11.02 2.63 -25.56
C LEU A 489 -11.06 1.23 -24.94
N ASP A 490 -11.31 0.22 -25.72
CA ASP A 490 -11.32 -1.20 -25.36
C ASP A 490 -9.93 -1.90 -25.44
N GLU A 491 -8.91 -1.18 -25.91
CA GLU A 491 -7.52 -1.66 -25.96
C GLU A 491 -6.61 -0.85 -25.02
N TYR A 492 -5.42 -1.40 -24.71
CA TYR A 492 -4.42 -0.72 -23.92
C TYR A 492 -3.00 -0.98 -24.45
N PRO A 493 -2.05 -0.04 -24.31
CA PRO A 493 -0.68 -0.23 -24.83
C PRO A 493 0.10 -1.20 -23.95
N VAL A 494 -0.16 -2.49 -24.13
CA VAL A 494 0.53 -3.61 -23.47
C VAL A 494 1.09 -4.56 -24.51
N PHE A 495 2.35 -4.94 -24.30
CA PHE A 495 3.13 -5.71 -25.26
C PHE A 495 3.81 -6.89 -24.57
N LEU A 496 3.86 -8.01 -25.25
CA LEU A 496 4.51 -9.22 -24.76
C LEU A 496 5.86 -9.40 -25.45
N ARG A 497 6.87 -9.82 -24.69
CA ARG A 497 8.19 -10.12 -25.23
C ARG A 497 8.07 -11.26 -26.23
N LYS A 498 8.48 -11.01 -27.47
CA LYS A 498 8.46 -12.03 -28.55
C LYS A 498 9.31 -13.24 -28.14
N GLY A 499 8.73 -14.42 -28.27
CA GLY A 499 9.37 -15.69 -27.88
C GLY A 499 9.21 -16.05 -26.40
N SER A 500 8.55 -15.23 -25.57
CA SER A 500 8.17 -15.66 -24.22
C SER A 500 7.02 -16.67 -24.26
N ALA A 501 6.90 -17.51 -23.22
CA ALA A 501 5.75 -18.40 -23.05
C ALA A 501 4.44 -17.62 -23.01
N LEU A 502 4.45 -16.47 -22.31
CA LEU A 502 3.29 -15.60 -22.16
C LEU A 502 2.77 -15.05 -23.50
N ALA A 503 3.66 -14.76 -24.46
CA ALA A 503 3.27 -14.34 -25.81
C ALA A 503 2.41 -15.38 -26.56
N THR A 504 2.62 -16.65 -26.21
CA THR A 504 1.84 -17.76 -26.81
C THR A 504 0.56 -18.04 -26.03
N THR A 505 0.60 -17.99 -24.70
CA THR A 505 -0.49 -18.47 -23.83
C THR A 505 -1.49 -17.40 -23.46
N LEU A 506 -1.04 -16.14 -23.24
CA LEU A 506 -1.93 -15.06 -22.85
C LEU A 506 -2.76 -14.58 -24.03
N ALA A 507 -4.05 -14.54 -23.86
CA ALA A 507 -5.01 -13.94 -24.81
C ALA A 507 -5.88 -12.92 -24.08
N VAL A 508 -6.45 -11.98 -24.83
CA VAL A 508 -7.51 -11.10 -24.30
C VAL A 508 -8.76 -11.95 -24.16
N PRO A 509 -9.39 -12.03 -22.96
CA PRO A 509 -10.55 -12.87 -22.67
C PRO A 509 -11.81 -12.47 -23.40
#